data_e449ec47b61173a0657bc6fa634091b2
#
_entry.id   e449ec47b61173a0657bc6fa634091b2
#
_cell.length_a   1.000
_cell.length_b   1.000
_cell.length_c   1.000
_cell.angle_alpha   90.00
_cell.angle_beta   90.00
_cell.angle_gamma   90.00
#
_symmetry.space_group_name_H-M   'P 1'
#
loop_
_entity.id
_entity.type
_entity.pdbx_description
1 polymer ?
#
loop_
_entity_poly.entity_id
_entity_poly.type
_entity_poly.pdbx_seq_one_letter_code
_entity_poly.pdbx_strand_id
1 'polypeptide(L)'
;MRHLLISSAALLIVASISSSAFSQGTNDLATCADDRTKTSVLPMAAMAAAEAACGRILAGAPSNADRQKAAFYRSVMRFLQVVTKGAANIQQPNGSVAYSPPTLAQVSDALSDIDTAISIEGPLKAEALSFRVAINQVIGRTSEAAADIGQAMQQPQQSAAPYVQRALQHERDGDVNAALADLNRAIEVDPKAGSALYQRGEILRRLGMLDRARGDLQAAIAIGPPFRSLALTSKSELELRAGDLQAAYDDLIAATREPDDQPKAEANAARAELLVQAGNLALDKLNEPDVAAKLFQEAQKLVPKSWHPMLGTARVEEQRGAKTKAVAIYRRIIAATRATPWLYERIQAQFQLKLLTEPLLRQVQGVFRDAVEIGVTANKGSPDGLRRIAFVIGESDYSELASLPNARRDAAVIANALADLGFDSVQFAENLKKSDLRKIPALIAEQAAKADVVLIFYAGHGVETGGANYLIPVDAVPDSDGHLANDALALADLSAAAAKARRGALVIVDACRDDPFVEARAVAQSRGAGSRSGGAPTVRRQAGLAPTQAPAPNNVVLYSTQPGKTAQDGDGLSSPFVRSFLETLSAPGRPLDAVVRETTTRVSDKTEGRQVPAAYGTASTIALLPPAPKR
;
A
#
# COMPACT_ATOMS: atom_id res chain seq x y z
N MET A 1 1.39 8.98 4.35
CA MET A 1 2.42 8.04 3.85
C MET A 1 3.34 8.62 2.77
N ARG A 2 2.92 9.34 1.73
CA ARG A 2 3.86 10.07 0.86
C ARG A 2 4.80 11.02 1.62
N HIS A 3 4.39 11.57 2.75
CA HIS A 3 5.24 12.35 3.65
C HIS A 3 6.37 11.53 4.29
N LEU A 4 6.07 10.31 4.71
CA LEU A 4 7.08 9.39 5.21
C LEU A 4 8.10 9.03 4.14
N LEU A 5 7.70 8.93 2.85
CA LEU A 5 8.62 8.56 1.76
C LEU A 5 9.54 9.69 1.31
N ILE A 6 9.08 10.92 1.29
CA ILE A 6 9.91 12.04 0.83
C ILE A 6 10.80 12.53 1.96
N SER A 7 10.29 12.59 3.18
CA SER A 7 11.15 12.73 4.36
C SER A 7 12.02 11.49 4.53
N SER A 8 11.54 10.29 4.25
CA SER A 8 12.35 9.06 4.25
C SER A 8 13.35 9.01 3.10
N ALA A 9 13.05 9.48 1.89
CA ALA A 9 14.03 9.53 0.80
C ALA A 9 15.12 10.59 1.06
N ALA A 10 14.75 11.75 1.57
CA ALA A 10 15.73 12.76 2.01
C ALA A 10 16.52 12.29 3.25
N LEU A 11 15.87 11.65 4.21
CA LEU A 11 16.46 11.01 5.38
C LEU A 11 17.30 9.78 5.01
N LEU A 12 16.85 8.96 4.05
CA LEU A 12 17.58 7.83 3.49
C LEU A 12 18.98 8.22 3.01
N ILE A 13 19.12 9.42 2.49
CA ILE A 13 20.36 9.93 1.93
C ILE A 13 21.25 10.57 2.99
N VAL A 14 20.66 11.35 3.89
CA VAL A 14 21.39 11.97 5.00
C VAL A 14 21.97 10.89 5.93
N ALA A 15 21.24 9.80 6.18
CA ALA A 15 21.70 8.70 7.03
C ALA A 15 22.73 7.77 6.36
N SER A 16 22.89 7.82 5.04
CA SER A 16 23.93 7.04 4.33
C SER A 16 25.29 7.74 4.28
N ILE A 17 25.42 8.92 4.85
CA ILE A 17 26.69 9.67 4.90
C ILE A 17 27.61 9.04 5.94
N SER A 18 28.75 8.51 5.49
CA SER A 18 29.69 7.78 6.34
C SER A 18 30.33 8.66 7.42
N SER A 19 30.54 8.06 8.62
CA SER A 19 31.05 8.73 9.83
C SER A 19 32.54 9.05 9.82
N SER A 20 33.29 8.79 8.76
CA SER A 20 34.74 8.71 8.76
C SER A 20 35.52 10.02 8.56
N ALA A 21 34.88 11.19 8.50
CA ALA A 21 35.54 12.43 8.04
C ALA A 21 35.58 13.59 9.05
N PHE A 22 35.60 13.34 10.37
CA PHE A 22 35.65 14.43 11.36
C PHE A 22 37.03 14.57 11.98
N SER A 23 37.79 15.56 11.52
CA SER A 23 38.87 16.18 12.31
C SER A 23 38.28 17.35 13.11
N GLN A 24 38.74 17.55 14.35
CA GLN A 24 38.36 18.67 15.21
C GLN A 24 38.61 19.99 14.48
N GLY A 25 37.53 20.64 14.04
CA GLY A 25 37.51 21.95 13.40
C GLY A 25 36.85 23.01 14.28
N THR A 26 36.85 24.26 13.83
CA THR A 26 36.24 25.41 14.51
C THR A 26 34.79 25.12 14.95
N ASN A 27 34.30 25.83 15.98
CA ASN A 27 32.93 25.66 16.51
C ASN A 27 31.82 25.74 15.40
N ASP A 28 32.06 26.53 14.36
CA ASP A 28 31.14 26.64 13.20
C ASP A 28 31.14 25.37 12.35
N LEU A 29 32.27 24.68 12.16
CA LEU A 29 32.29 23.45 11.36
C LEU A 29 31.59 22.31 12.09
N ALA A 30 31.74 22.21 13.41
CA ALA A 30 31.00 21.25 14.23
C ALA A 30 29.47 21.52 14.21
N THR A 31 29.09 22.80 14.25
CA THR A 31 27.67 23.20 14.17
C THR A 31 27.08 22.99 12.76
N CYS A 32 27.86 23.29 11.72
CA CYS A 32 27.47 23.11 10.31
C CYS A 32 27.24 21.63 9.97
N ALA A 33 28.13 20.76 10.43
CA ALA A 33 28.10 19.33 10.19
C ALA A 33 27.68 18.57 11.47
N ASP A 34 26.60 19.02 12.12
CA ASP A 34 26.07 18.42 13.34
C ASP A 34 25.79 16.93 13.14
N ASP A 35 26.42 16.08 13.93
CA ASP A 35 26.29 14.62 13.85
C ASP A 35 24.84 14.12 14.08
N ARG A 36 24.01 14.93 14.72
CA ARG A 36 22.58 14.64 14.90
C ARG A 36 21.82 14.58 13.57
N THR A 37 22.33 15.20 12.50
CA THR A 37 21.76 15.06 11.14
C THR A 37 21.79 13.64 10.61
N LYS A 38 22.65 12.78 11.18
CA LYS A 38 22.82 11.38 10.77
C LYS A 38 21.82 10.43 11.43
N THR A 39 21.27 10.81 12.59
CA THR A 39 20.50 9.91 13.44
C THR A 39 19.08 10.38 13.75
N SER A 40 18.78 11.68 13.53
CA SER A 40 17.46 12.25 13.79
C SER A 40 17.22 13.50 12.94
N VAL A 41 15.96 13.83 12.69
CA VAL A 41 15.58 15.10 12.06
C VAL A 41 15.81 16.23 13.08
N LEU A 42 16.63 17.20 12.71
CA LEU A 42 16.89 18.36 13.57
C LEU A 42 15.62 19.24 13.70
N PRO A 43 15.36 19.79 14.89
CA PRO A 43 14.37 20.85 15.02
C PRO A 43 14.68 22.02 14.06
N MET A 44 13.63 22.67 13.54
CA MET A 44 13.78 23.79 12.58
C MET A 44 14.80 24.85 13.03
N ALA A 45 14.84 25.16 14.34
CA ALA A 45 15.82 26.11 14.90
C ALA A 45 17.26 25.59 14.77
N ALA A 46 17.49 24.28 14.96
CA ALA A 46 18.80 23.68 14.82
C ALA A 46 19.23 23.60 13.33
N MET A 47 18.30 23.30 12.42
CA MET A 47 18.57 23.37 10.97
C MET A 47 18.97 24.78 10.54
N ALA A 48 18.27 25.81 11.03
CA ALA A 48 18.60 27.20 10.74
C ALA A 48 19.96 27.61 11.32
N ALA A 49 20.31 27.15 12.53
CA ALA A 49 21.60 27.39 13.14
C ALA A 49 22.75 26.72 12.36
N ALA A 50 22.55 25.46 11.92
CA ALA A 50 23.50 24.75 11.09
C ALA A 50 23.67 25.41 9.71
N GLU A 51 22.59 25.81 9.06
CA GLU A 51 22.64 26.57 7.80
C GLU A 51 23.44 27.86 7.94
N ALA A 52 23.20 28.63 9.00
CA ALA A 52 23.92 29.86 9.28
C ALA A 52 25.41 29.62 9.53
N ALA A 53 25.79 28.58 10.28
CA ALA A 53 27.17 28.19 10.52
C ALA A 53 27.90 27.80 9.22
N CYS A 54 27.24 26.98 8.38
CA CYS A 54 27.75 26.65 7.03
C CYS A 54 27.91 27.91 6.17
N GLY A 55 26.97 28.86 6.25
CA GLY A 55 27.03 30.15 5.56
C GLY A 55 28.23 30.99 5.95
N ARG A 56 28.59 31.06 7.26
CA ARG A 56 29.79 31.80 7.74
C ARG A 56 31.07 31.14 7.21
N ILE A 57 31.16 29.82 7.19
CA ILE A 57 32.31 29.10 6.61
C ILE A 57 32.47 29.47 5.14
N LEU A 58 31.40 29.42 4.37
CA LEU A 58 31.43 29.72 2.94
C LEU A 58 31.71 31.16 2.60
N ALA A 59 31.37 32.10 3.49
CA ALA A 59 31.68 33.54 3.35
C ALA A 59 33.12 33.89 3.67
N GLY A 60 33.85 33.03 4.39
CA GLY A 60 35.28 33.18 4.67
C GLY A 60 36.16 32.71 3.51
N ALA A 61 37.38 32.35 3.81
CA ALA A 61 38.34 31.76 2.87
C ALA A 61 38.62 30.29 3.27
N PRO A 62 37.67 29.40 3.23
CA PRO A 62 37.82 28.02 3.69
C PRO A 62 38.72 27.22 2.75
N SER A 63 39.37 26.17 3.29
CA SER A 63 39.98 25.14 2.45
C SER A 63 38.95 24.52 1.49
N ASN A 64 39.40 23.91 0.38
CA ASN A 64 38.50 23.21 -0.52
C ASN A 64 37.69 22.12 0.19
N ALA A 65 38.28 21.39 1.12
CA ALA A 65 37.62 20.35 1.90
C ALA A 65 36.54 20.95 2.82
N ASP A 66 36.78 22.05 3.50
CA ASP A 66 35.79 22.72 4.35
C ASP A 66 34.70 23.38 3.52
N ARG A 67 35.05 23.94 2.33
CA ARG A 67 34.09 24.47 1.36
C ARG A 67 33.15 23.39 0.87
N GLN A 68 33.71 22.24 0.50
CA GLN A 68 32.91 21.10 0.02
C GLN A 68 31.93 20.62 1.12
N LYS A 69 32.44 20.45 2.37
CA LYS A 69 31.59 20.06 3.51
C LYS A 69 30.53 21.10 3.80
N ALA A 70 30.88 22.35 3.91
CA ALA A 70 29.93 23.42 4.24
C ALA A 70 28.84 23.57 3.16
N ALA A 71 29.20 23.50 1.89
CA ALA A 71 28.24 23.55 0.79
C ALA A 71 27.29 22.34 0.82
N PHE A 72 27.82 21.14 1.03
CA PHE A 72 27.03 19.91 1.14
C PHE A 72 26.01 19.98 2.28
N TYR A 73 26.46 20.26 3.51
CA TYR A 73 25.55 20.30 4.66
C TYR A 73 24.57 21.48 4.60
N ARG A 74 24.95 22.62 4.04
CA ARG A 74 24.03 23.73 3.83
C ARG A 74 22.91 23.36 2.85
N SER A 75 23.25 22.66 1.78
CA SER A 75 22.27 22.09 0.85
C SER A 75 21.29 21.17 1.56
N VAL A 76 21.80 20.25 2.39
CA VAL A 76 20.98 19.33 3.20
C VAL A 76 20.00 20.10 4.08
N MET A 77 20.49 21.09 4.85
CA MET A 77 19.66 21.89 5.76
C MET A 77 18.57 22.65 5.00
N ARG A 78 18.91 23.29 3.89
CA ARG A 78 17.95 24.02 3.05
C ARG A 78 16.88 23.12 2.48
N PHE A 79 17.27 21.98 1.94
CA PHE A 79 16.32 21.01 1.40
C PHE A 79 15.37 20.48 2.49
N LEU A 80 15.88 20.07 3.64
CA LEU A 80 15.08 19.60 4.76
C LEU A 80 14.09 20.67 5.25
N GLN A 81 14.53 21.93 5.34
CA GLN A 81 13.63 23.04 5.72
C GLN A 81 12.50 23.23 4.70
N VAL A 82 12.79 23.14 3.40
CA VAL A 82 11.77 23.26 2.34
C VAL A 82 10.76 22.13 2.44
N VAL A 83 11.22 20.88 2.58
CA VAL A 83 10.35 19.71 2.72
C VAL A 83 9.50 19.83 3.98
N THR A 84 10.10 20.18 5.12
CA THR A 84 9.40 20.32 6.40
C THR A 84 8.36 21.46 6.38
N LYS A 85 8.65 22.61 5.76
CA LYS A 85 7.69 23.72 5.60
C LYS A 85 6.58 23.38 4.62
N GLY A 86 6.90 22.69 3.52
CA GLY A 86 5.91 22.29 2.51
C GLY A 86 4.88 21.31 3.05
N ALA A 87 5.30 20.45 3.97
CA ALA A 87 4.47 19.48 4.63
C ALA A 87 3.36 20.10 5.51
N ALA A 88 3.61 21.28 6.10
CA ALA A 88 2.72 21.90 7.08
C ALA A 88 1.43 22.54 6.48
N ASN A 89 1.26 22.62 5.16
CA ASN A 89 0.34 23.59 4.56
C ASN A 89 -0.94 23.04 3.91
N ILE A 90 -1.18 21.73 3.85
CA ILE A 90 -2.39 21.25 3.20
C ILE A 90 -3.13 20.21 4.07
N GLN A 91 -3.80 20.68 5.12
CA GLN A 91 -4.84 19.87 5.78
C GLN A 91 -6.06 19.75 4.86
N GLN A 92 -6.36 18.53 4.42
CA GLN A 92 -7.62 18.26 3.74
C GLN A 92 -8.80 18.25 4.73
N PRO A 93 -10.04 18.51 4.27
CA PRO A 93 -11.22 18.53 5.12
C PRO A 93 -11.47 17.23 5.91
N ASN A 94 -10.89 16.12 5.49
CA ASN A 94 -10.95 14.79 6.13
C ASN A 94 -9.87 14.57 7.19
N GLY A 95 -9.05 15.59 7.50
CA GLY A 95 -7.93 15.49 8.44
C GLY A 95 -6.67 14.84 7.88
N SER A 96 -6.68 14.37 6.63
CA SER A 96 -5.46 13.92 5.95
C SER A 96 -4.62 15.12 5.49
N VAL A 97 -3.31 14.95 5.48
CA VAL A 97 -2.37 15.95 4.96
C VAL A 97 -2.06 15.60 3.51
N ALA A 98 -2.42 16.49 2.56
CA ALA A 98 -2.01 16.33 1.17
C ALA A 98 -0.60 16.91 1.00
N TYR A 99 0.30 16.11 0.46
CA TYR A 99 1.65 16.56 0.11
C TYR A 99 1.67 17.14 -1.30
N SER A 100 2.26 18.33 -1.42
CA SER A 100 2.69 18.87 -2.69
C SER A 100 4.21 18.81 -2.76
N PRO A 101 4.80 18.09 -3.72
CA PRO A 101 6.26 18.09 -3.86
C PRO A 101 6.77 19.53 -4.04
N PRO A 102 7.95 19.86 -3.48
CA PRO A 102 8.52 21.17 -3.66
C PRO A 102 8.76 21.46 -5.14
N THR A 103 8.61 22.71 -5.52
CA THR A 103 8.92 23.17 -6.86
C THR A 103 10.43 23.39 -7.03
N LEU A 104 10.91 23.42 -8.27
CA LEU A 104 12.31 23.74 -8.57
C LEU A 104 12.75 25.08 -7.93
N ALA A 105 11.88 26.09 -7.93
CA ALA A 105 12.17 27.40 -7.34
C ALA A 105 12.41 27.30 -5.82
N GLN A 106 11.67 26.45 -5.12
CA GLN A 106 11.81 26.28 -3.67
C GLN A 106 13.10 25.55 -3.27
N VAL A 107 13.67 24.71 -4.12
CA VAL A 107 14.91 23.97 -3.87
C VAL A 107 16.12 24.57 -4.57
N SER A 108 15.99 25.69 -5.28
CA SER A 108 17.06 26.30 -6.06
C SER A 108 18.33 26.58 -5.27
N ASP A 109 18.19 27.09 -4.05
CA ASP A 109 19.33 27.39 -3.18
C ASP A 109 20.03 26.10 -2.70
N ALA A 110 19.26 25.05 -2.41
CA ALA A 110 19.83 23.75 -2.07
C ALA A 110 20.58 23.14 -3.26
N LEU A 111 20.01 23.26 -4.48
CA LEU A 111 20.68 22.80 -5.69
C LEU A 111 21.98 23.60 -5.96
N SER A 112 21.99 24.90 -5.80
CA SER A 112 23.18 25.74 -5.98
C SER A 112 24.30 25.34 -5.02
N ASP A 113 23.97 25.06 -3.76
CA ASP A 113 24.94 24.60 -2.77
C ASP A 113 25.49 23.21 -3.09
N ILE A 114 24.63 22.27 -3.49
CA ILE A 114 25.09 20.93 -3.81
C ILE A 114 25.94 20.91 -5.09
N ASP A 115 25.64 21.77 -6.07
CA ASP A 115 26.47 21.96 -7.27
C ASP A 115 27.86 22.48 -6.89
N THR A 116 27.95 23.38 -5.92
CA THR A 116 29.22 23.84 -5.35
C THR A 116 29.99 22.67 -4.73
N ALA A 117 29.33 21.83 -3.93
CA ALA A 117 29.99 20.67 -3.32
C ALA A 117 30.47 19.65 -4.37
N ILE A 118 29.71 19.42 -5.44
CA ILE A 118 30.05 18.51 -6.55
C ILE A 118 31.21 19.04 -7.39
N SER A 119 31.32 20.36 -7.56
CA SER A 119 32.39 21.00 -8.33
C SER A 119 33.78 20.82 -7.71
N ILE A 120 33.87 20.49 -6.44
CA ILE A 120 35.12 20.29 -5.71
C ILE A 120 35.46 18.81 -5.69
N GLU A 121 36.63 18.45 -6.22
CA GLU A 121 37.14 17.08 -6.11
C GLU A 121 37.47 16.77 -4.65
N GLY A 122 36.88 15.70 -4.12
CA GLY A 122 37.04 15.33 -2.72
C GLY A 122 36.14 14.17 -2.29
N PRO A 123 36.28 13.73 -1.05
CA PRO A 123 35.64 12.49 -0.56
C PRO A 123 34.10 12.58 -0.51
N LEU A 124 33.51 13.76 -0.50
CA LEU A 124 32.05 13.95 -0.46
C LEU A 124 31.40 14.08 -1.85
N LYS A 125 32.18 13.94 -2.95
CA LYS A 125 31.60 14.13 -4.30
C LYS A 125 30.54 13.09 -4.64
N ALA A 126 30.77 11.83 -4.28
CA ALA A 126 29.83 10.74 -4.50
C ALA A 126 28.53 10.92 -3.69
N GLU A 127 28.67 11.31 -2.41
CA GLU A 127 27.55 11.63 -1.54
C GLU A 127 26.77 12.85 -2.01
N ALA A 128 27.46 13.89 -2.45
CA ALA A 128 26.86 15.11 -2.97
C ALA A 128 26.04 14.82 -4.25
N LEU A 129 26.57 14.01 -5.16
CA LEU A 129 25.83 13.51 -6.33
C LEU A 129 24.60 12.69 -5.89
N SER A 130 24.76 11.78 -4.94
CA SER A 130 23.66 10.95 -4.43
C SER A 130 22.57 11.79 -3.76
N PHE A 131 22.96 12.88 -3.08
CA PHE A 131 22.00 13.80 -2.50
C PHE A 131 21.26 14.63 -3.57
N ARG A 132 21.96 15.07 -4.64
CA ARG A 132 21.31 15.74 -5.77
C ARG A 132 20.34 14.81 -6.52
N VAL A 133 20.66 13.52 -6.62
CA VAL A 133 19.70 12.50 -7.11
C VAL A 133 18.37 12.58 -6.35
N ALA A 134 18.42 12.63 -5.02
CA ALA A 134 17.20 12.71 -4.23
C ALA A 134 16.41 13.99 -4.43
N ILE A 135 17.09 15.14 -4.45
CA ILE A 135 16.43 16.41 -4.74
C ILE A 135 15.73 16.32 -6.11
N ASN A 136 16.46 15.86 -7.14
CA ASN A 136 15.93 15.73 -8.50
C ASN A 136 14.74 14.77 -8.59
N GLN A 137 14.77 13.64 -7.85
CA GLN A 137 13.65 12.69 -7.80
C GLN A 137 12.41 13.32 -7.16
N VAL A 138 12.58 14.08 -6.07
CA VAL A 138 11.47 14.74 -5.35
C VAL A 138 10.78 15.77 -6.23
N ILE A 139 11.51 16.52 -7.04
CA ILE A 139 10.97 17.53 -7.95
C ILE A 139 10.65 16.99 -9.36
N GLY A 140 10.78 15.66 -9.58
CA GLY A 140 10.39 14.99 -10.82
C GLY A 140 11.40 15.08 -11.97
N ARG A 141 12.65 15.51 -11.72
CA ARG A 141 13.73 15.59 -12.72
C ARG A 141 14.46 14.25 -12.85
N THR A 142 13.78 13.27 -13.43
CA THR A 142 14.26 11.87 -13.46
C THR A 142 15.49 11.64 -14.33
N SER A 143 15.63 12.38 -15.45
CA SER A 143 16.79 12.30 -16.33
C SER A 143 18.07 12.82 -15.68
N GLU A 144 17.97 13.94 -14.96
CA GLU A 144 19.09 14.50 -14.20
C GLU A 144 19.48 13.60 -13.02
N ALA A 145 18.48 13.02 -12.35
CA ALA A 145 18.74 12.04 -11.31
C ALA A 145 19.50 10.82 -11.84
N ALA A 146 19.11 10.29 -13.00
CA ALA A 146 19.81 9.16 -13.64
C ALA A 146 21.25 9.53 -14.05
N ALA A 147 21.48 10.73 -14.59
CA ALA A 147 22.80 11.23 -14.93
C ALA A 147 23.70 11.35 -13.69
N ASP A 148 23.15 11.84 -12.58
CA ASP A 148 23.88 11.97 -11.30
C ASP A 148 24.24 10.61 -10.71
N ILE A 149 23.36 9.60 -10.80
CA ILE A 149 23.70 8.21 -10.42
C ILE A 149 24.90 7.72 -11.22
N GLY A 150 24.89 7.92 -12.55
CA GLY A 150 26.00 7.53 -13.43
C GLY A 150 27.32 8.18 -13.03
N GLN A 151 27.30 9.47 -12.70
CA GLN A 151 28.50 10.20 -12.25
C GLN A 151 28.96 9.74 -10.86
N ALA A 152 28.03 9.50 -9.92
CA ALA A 152 28.37 9.03 -8.58
C ALA A 152 29.05 7.66 -8.62
N MET A 153 28.62 6.77 -9.52
CA MET A 153 29.21 5.44 -9.69
C MET A 153 30.62 5.45 -10.29
N GLN A 154 31.04 6.56 -10.92
CA GLN A 154 32.40 6.74 -11.44
C GLN A 154 33.38 7.22 -10.36
N GLN A 155 32.86 7.68 -9.20
CA GLN A 155 33.71 8.11 -8.11
C GLN A 155 34.29 6.91 -7.35
N PRO A 156 35.46 7.05 -6.67
CA PRO A 156 35.94 6.03 -5.75
C PRO A 156 34.88 5.70 -4.68
N GLN A 157 34.44 4.45 -4.64
CA GLN A 157 33.30 4.04 -3.79
C GLN A 157 33.77 3.81 -2.35
N GLN A 158 33.67 4.84 -1.53
CA GLN A 158 33.88 4.79 -0.09
C GLN A 158 32.55 4.93 0.69
N SER A 159 31.44 5.01 -0.01
CA SER A 159 30.10 5.24 0.54
C SER A 159 29.08 4.25 -0.04
N ALA A 160 28.14 3.84 0.81
CA ALA A 160 27.02 3.00 0.39
C ALA A 160 25.97 3.76 -0.47
N ALA A 161 25.91 5.10 -0.35
CA ALA A 161 24.85 5.91 -0.92
C ALA A 161 24.65 5.76 -2.44
N PRO A 162 25.70 5.79 -3.30
CA PRO A 162 25.53 5.62 -4.74
C PRO A 162 24.91 4.26 -5.13
N TYR A 163 25.30 3.19 -4.44
CA TYR A 163 24.74 1.87 -4.64
C TYR A 163 23.25 1.82 -4.26
N VAL A 164 22.88 2.43 -3.11
CA VAL A 164 21.48 2.50 -2.67
C VAL A 164 20.65 3.28 -3.69
N GLN A 165 21.14 4.41 -4.21
CA GLN A 165 20.41 5.19 -5.21
C GLN A 165 20.21 4.42 -6.51
N ARG A 166 21.22 3.69 -6.97
CA ARG A 166 21.10 2.86 -8.15
C ARG A 166 20.17 1.67 -7.91
N ALA A 167 20.21 1.06 -6.75
CA ALA A 167 19.29 0.00 -6.38
C ALA A 167 17.83 0.46 -6.41
N LEU A 168 17.54 1.65 -5.87
CA LEU A 168 16.20 2.26 -5.93
C LEU A 168 15.77 2.57 -7.37
N GLN A 169 16.71 2.91 -8.26
CA GLN A 169 16.41 3.05 -9.69
C GLN A 169 16.08 1.71 -10.32
N HIS A 170 16.93 0.67 -10.11
CA HIS A 170 16.67 -0.68 -10.60
C HIS A 170 15.33 -1.24 -10.12
N GLU A 171 14.96 -0.95 -8.88
CA GLU A 171 13.65 -1.34 -8.33
C GLU A 171 12.49 -0.68 -9.07
N ARG A 172 12.58 0.62 -9.39
CA ARG A 172 11.57 1.33 -10.21
C ARG A 172 11.47 0.77 -11.61
N ASP A 173 12.60 0.38 -12.19
CA ASP A 173 12.69 -0.21 -13.54
C ASP A 173 12.26 -1.69 -13.56
N GLY A 174 11.99 -2.29 -12.38
CA GLY A 174 11.56 -3.67 -12.22
C GLY A 174 12.70 -4.69 -12.21
N ASP A 175 13.96 -4.26 -12.26
CA ASP A 175 15.13 -5.14 -12.18
C ASP A 175 15.53 -5.41 -10.73
N VAL A 176 14.76 -6.30 -10.11
CA VAL A 176 14.94 -6.69 -8.71
C VAL A 176 16.30 -7.34 -8.45
N ASN A 177 16.85 -8.07 -9.43
CA ASN A 177 18.15 -8.72 -9.27
C ASN A 177 19.29 -7.71 -9.22
N ALA A 178 19.28 -6.71 -10.12
CA ALA A 178 20.24 -5.62 -10.10
C ALA A 178 20.13 -4.79 -8.82
N ALA A 179 18.90 -4.52 -8.36
CA ALA A 179 18.68 -3.82 -7.09
C ALA A 179 19.28 -4.58 -5.90
N LEU A 180 19.07 -5.90 -5.79
CA LEU A 180 19.67 -6.72 -4.74
C LEU A 180 21.20 -6.78 -4.82
N ALA A 181 21.77 -6.84 -6.02
CA ALA A 181 23.22 -6.83 -6.21
C ALA A 181 23.83 -5.51 -5.69
N ASP A 182 23.22 -4.38 -6.01
CA ASP A 182 23.66 -3.08 -5.51
C ASP A 182 23.49 -2.91 -4.00
N LEU A 183 22.39 -3.39 -3.43
CA LEU A 183 22.20 -3.35 -1.98
C LEU A 183 23.19 -4.26 -1.25
N ASN A 184 23.53 -5.42 -1.81
CA ASN A 184 24.61 -6.25 -1.28
C ASN A 184 25.93 -5.47 -1.28
N ARG A 185 26.25 -4.80 -2.39
CA ARG A 185 27.48 -4.00 -2.48
C ARG A 185 27.48 -2.82 -1.53
N ALA A 186 26.33 -2.16 -1.35
CA ALA A 186 26.19 -1.09 -0.35
C ALA A 186 26.52 -1.57 1.07
N ILE A 187 26.04 -2.76 1.45
CA ILE A 187 26.27 -3.35 2.78
C ILE A 187 27.72 -3.85 2.93
N GLU A 188 28.35 -4.33 1.84
CA GLU A 188 29.78 -4.66 1.86
C GLU A 188 30.67 -3.42 2.10
N VAL A 189 30.31 -2.28 1.49
CA VAL A 189 31.01 -1.01 1.67
C VAL A 189 30.77 -0.43 3.07
N ASP A 190 29.54 -0.46 3.54
CA ASP A 190 29.14 -0.02 4.87
C ASP A 190 28.15 -1.00 5.51
N PRO A 191 28.61 -1.92 6.38
CA PRO A 191 27.74 -2.86 7.09
C PRO A 191 26.71 -2.18 8.00
N LYS A 192 26.86 -0.90 8.30
CA LYS A 192 25.90 -0.09 9.08
C LYS A 192 25.05 0.83 8.21
N ALA A 193 25.03 0.63 6.90
CA ALA A 193 24.13 1.36 6.01
C ALA A 193 22.67 0.93 6.26
N GLY A 194 22.02 1.56 7.25
CA GLY A 194 20.64 1.25 7.64
C GLY A 194 19.64 1.34 6.48
N SER A 195 19.87 2.27 5.54
CA SER A 195 19.09 2.39 4.31
C SER A 195 19.20 1.16 3.42
N ALA A 196 20.40 0.64 3.21
CA ALA A 196 20.64 -0.53 2.39
C ALA A 196 20.02 -1.80 3.01
N LEU A 197 20.21 -1.98 4.32
CA LEU A 197 19.62 -3.09 5.07
C LEU A 197 18.09 -3.03 5.03
N TYR A 198 17.49 -1.88 5.29
CA TYR A 198 16.05 -1.71 5.24
C TYR A 198 15.50 -2.01 3.83
N GLN A 199 16.08 -1.43 2.77
CA GLN A 199 15.64 -1.65 1.40
C GLN A 199 15.81 -3.11 0.96
N ARG A 200 16.95 -3.76 1.31
CA ARG A 200 17.14 -5.18 0.99
C ARG A 200 16.15 -6.05 1.75
N GLY A 201 15.91 -5.76 3.03
CA GLY A 201 14.90 -6.42 3.84
C GLY A 201 13.51 -6.32 3.21
N GLU A 202 13.12 -5.13 2.71
CA GLU A 202 11.84 -4.92 2.03
C GLU A 202 11.71 -5.71 0.72
N ILE A 203 12.76 -5.74 -0.08
CA ILE A 203 12.76 -6.54 -1.32
C ILE A 203 12.67 -8.03 -0.98
N LEU A 204 13.47 -8.51 -0.03
CA LEU A 204 13.47 -9.91 0.41
C LEU A 204 12.11 -10.32 0.99
N ARG A 205 11.45 -9.44 1.77
CA ARG A 205 10.11 -9.67 2.29
C ARG A 205 9.08 -9.85 1.17
N ARG A 206 9.14 -9.01 0.14
CA ARG A 206 8.26 -9.11 -1.05
C ARG A 206 8.53 -10.36 -1.88
N LEU A 207 9.77 -10.86 -1.88
CA LEU A 207 10.15 -12.12 -2.54
C LEU A 207 9.83 -13.37 -1.70
N GLY A 208 9.25 -13.22 -0.51
CA GLY A 208 8.95 -14.34 0.37
C GLY A 208 10.17 -14.95 1.09
N MET A 209 11.34 -14.30 1.01
CA MET A 209 12.57 -14.76 1.69
C MET A 209 12.58 -14.30 3.16
N LEU A 210 11.60 -14.76 3.93
CA LEU A 210 11.22 -14.18 5.22
C LEU A 210 12.35 -14.15 6.25
N ASP A 211 13.16 -15.22 6.36
CA ASP A 211 14.26 -15.28 7.35
C ASP A 211 15.37 -14.27 7.05
N ARG A 212 15.71 -14.13 5.77
CA ARG A 212 16.71 -13.15 5.34
C ARG A 212 16.20 -11.72 5.53
N ALA A 213 14.94 -11.49 5.18
CA ALA A 213 14.26 -10.20 5.40
C ALA A 213 14.26 -9.84 6.89
N ARG A 214 13.92 -10.81 7.77
CA ARG A 214 13.95 -10.63 9.23
C ARG A 214 15.34 -10.21 9.72
N GLY A 215 16.39 -10.87 9.23
CA GLY A 215 17.78 -10.54 9.60
C GLY A 215 18.16 -9.11 9.22
N ASP A 216 17.85 -8.68 8.01
CA ASP A 216 18.13 -7.33 7.53
C ASP A 216 17.33 -6.25 8.28
N LEU A 217 16.02 -6.50 8.51
CA LEU A 217 15.18 -5.57 9.27
C LEU A 217 15.63 -5.46 10.74
N GLN A 218 16.03 -6.58 11.37
CA GLN A 218 16.60 -6.55 12.71
C GLN A 218 17.91 -5.75 12.77
N ALA A 219 18.78 -5.90 11.77
CA ALA A 219 20.01 -5.11 11.68
C ALA A 219 19.70 -3.61 11.51
N ALA A 220 18.73 -3.25 10.66
CA ALA A 220 18.28 -1.88 10.48
C ALA A 220 17.69 -1.29 11.79
N ILE A 221 16.90 -2.08 12.54
CA ILE A 221 16.37 -1.70 13.86
C ILE A 221 17.50 -1.43 14.86
N ALA A 222 18.54 -2.27 14.87
CA ALA A 222 19.68 -2.14 15.77
C ALA A 222 20.53 -0.90 15.49
N ILE A 223 20.59 -0.44 14.22
CA ILE A 223 21.29 0.80 13.85
C ILE A 223 20.56 2.02 14.43
N GLY A 224 19.25 1.99 14.52
CA GLY A 224 18.44 3.05 15.10
C GLY A 224 17.77 3.96 14.06
N PRO A 225 17.38 5.19 14.50
CA PRO A 225 16.77 6.16 13.58
C PRO A 225 17.69 6.50 12.40
N PRO A 226 17.13 6.89 11.23
CA PRO A 226 15.71 7.11 10.96
C PRO A 226 14.96 5.86 10.48
N PHE A 227 15.63 4.71 10.30
CA PHE A 227 15.02 3.51 9.71
C PHE A 227 14.32 2.62 10.71
N ARG A 228 14.54 2.84 12.00
CA ARG A 228 14.06 1.94 13.06
C ARG A 228 12.53 1.79 13.05
N SER A 229 11.78 2.90 12.99
CA SER A 229 10.32 2.85 12.95
C SER A 229 9.79 2.14 11.69
N LEU A 230 10.39 2.44 10.53
CA LEU A 230 10.05 1.78 9.27
C LEU A 230 10.36 0.27 9.31
N ALA A 231 11.54 -0.08 9.80
CA ALA A 231 11.95 -1.48 9.91
C ALA A 231 11.10 -2.27 10.92
N LEU A 232 10.68 -1.66 12.04
CA LEU A 232 9.74 -2.24 12.99
C LEU A 232 8.38 -2.50 12.33
N THR A 233 7.85 -1.53 11.59
CA THR A 233 6.59 -1.69 10.86
C THR A 233 6.67 -2.81 9.82
N SER A 234 7.74 -2.84 9.04
CA SER A 234 7.95 -3.90 8.03
C SER A 234 8.16 -5.27 8.67
N LYS A 235 8.85 -5.31 9.82
CA LYS A 235 9.03 -6.55 10.57
C LYS A 235 7.71 -7.04 11.14
N SER A 236 6.84 -6.16 11.64
CA SER A 236 5.52 -6.55 12.11
C SER A 236 4.68 -7.20 11.00
N GLU A 237 4.71 -6.68 9.76
CA GLU A 237 4.04 -7.33 8.62
C GLU A 237 4.62 -8.72 8.31
N LEU A 238 5.92 -8.90 8.51
CA LEU A 238 6.58 -10.19 8.33
C LEU A 238 6.15 -11.18 9.42
N GLU A 239 6.09 -10.75 10.69
CA GLU A 239 5.64 -11.60 11.80
C GLU A 239 4.14 -11.97 11.66
N LEU A 240 3.31 -11.04 11.15
CA LEU A 240 1.91 -11.35 10.81
C LEU A 240 1.81 -12.49 9.79
N ARG A 241 2.65 -12.48 8.75
CA ARG A 241 2.71 -13.56 7.75
C ARG A 241 3.24 -14.87 8.32
N ALA A 242 4.15 -14.80 9.28
CA ALA A 242 4.66 -15.96 9.99
C ALA A 242 3.67 -16.51 11.04
N GLY A 243 2.56 -15.79 11.30
CA GLY A 243 1.57 -16.16 12.32
C GLY A 243 1.98 -15.79 13.75
N ASP A 244 3.11 -15.08 13.93
CA ASP A 244 3.51 -14.57 15.24
C ASP A 244 2.83 -13.23 15.56
N LEU A 245 1.56 -13.34 15.95
CA LEU A 245 0.70 -12.18 16.18
C LEU A 245 1.19 -11.29 17.32
N GLN A 246 1.79 -11.90 18.35
CA GLN A 246 2.30 -11.15 19.50
C GLN A 246 3.55 -10.35 19.13
N ALA A 247 4.50 -10.96 18.42
CA ALA A 247 5.68 -10.24 17.95
C ALA A 247 5.31 -9.10 17.01
N ALA A 248 4.34 -9.31 16.11
CA ALA A 248 3.84 -8.27 15.23
C ALA A 248 3.22 -7.09 16.01
N TYR A 249 2.46 -7.37 17.05
CA TYR A 249 1.88 -6.35 17.92
C TYR A 249 2.96 -5.58 18.68
N ASP A 250 3.94 -6.27 19.24
CA ASP A 250 5.03 -5.67 20.01
C ASP A 250 5.90 -4.75 19.13
N ASP A 251 6.16 -5.14 17.89
CA ASP A 251 6.87 -4.33 16.91
C ASP A 251 6.09 -3.05 16.54
N LEU A 252 4.77 -3.14 16.33
CA LEU A 252 3.94 -1.95 16.09
C LEU A 252 3.95 -1.00 17.29
N ILE A 253 3.82 -1.53 18.51
CA ILE A 253 3.90 -0.72 19.73
C ILE A 253 5.28 -0.09 19.90
N ALA A 254 6.35 -0.82 19.59
CA ALA A 254 7.71 -0.27 19.60
C ALA A 254 7.83 0.89 18.59
N ALA A 255 7.30 0.72 17.37
CA ALA A 255 7.30 1.77 16.36
C ALA A 255 6.57 3.05 16.81
N THR A 256 5.49 2.93 17.59
CA THR A 256 4.77 4.12 18.13
C THR A 256 5.58 4.93 19.15
N ARG A 257 6.62 4.34 19.72
CA ARG A 257 7.46 4.96 20.76
C ARG A 257 8.72 5.63 20.21
N GLU A 258 9.00 5.38 18.93
CA GLU A 258 10.16 6.00 18.30
C GLU A 258 10.00 7.52 18.25
N PRO A 259 11.09 8.27 18.50
CA PRO A 259 11.07 9.70 18.37
C PRO A 259 10.70 10.08 16.92
N ASP A 260 9.73 10.95 16.78
CA ASP A 260 9.36 11.52 15.50
C ASP A 260 9.70 13.00 15.54
N ASP A 261 10.72 13.38 14.80
CA ASP A 261 11.23 14.77 14.73
C ASP A 261 10.48 15.60 13.67
N GLN A 262 9.40 15.05 13.11
CA GLN A 262 8.55 15.75 12.17
C GLN A 262 7.71 16.85 12.86
N PRO A 263 7.11 17.78 12.09
CA PRO A 263 6.16 18.72 12.65
C PRO A 263 5.10 17.98 13.47
N LYS A 264 4.80 18.47 14.66
CA LYS A 264 3.95 17.79 15.66
C LYS A 264 2.64 17.22 15.10
N ALA A 265 2.05 17.86 14.10
CA ALA A 265 0.82 17.39 13.47
C ALA A 265 1.04 16.11 12.64
N GLU A 266 2.16 16.00 11.94
CA GLU A 266 2.53 14.86 11.10
C GLU A 266 3.00 13.70 11.94
N ALA A 267 3.85 13.95 12.92
CA ALA A 267 4.26 13.00 13.94
C ALA A 267 3.03 12.38 14.63
N ASN A 268 2.06 13.21 15.03
CA ASN A 268 0.83 12.74 15.63
C ASN A 268 -0.01 11.90 14.65
N ALA A 269 -0.05 12.26 13.36
CA ALA A 269 -0.80 11.49 12.36
C ALA A 269 -0.16 10.12 12.10
N ALA A 270 1.17 10.08 11.95
CA ALA A 270 1.91 8.83 11.77
C ALA A 270 1.76 7.90 12.99
N ARG A 271 1.95 8.44 14.19
CA ARG A 271 1.77 7.69 15.43
C ARG A 271 0.34 7.20 15.61
N ALA A 272 -0.66 8.02 15.28
CA ALA A 272 -2.07 7.62 15.36
C ALA A 272 -2.38 6.47 14.40
N GLU A 273 -1.79 6.47 13.20
CA GLU A 273 -1.95 5.37 12.24
C GLU A 273 -1.38 4.06 12.79
N LEU A 274 -0.17 4.08 13.36
CA LEU A 274 0.44 2.91 14.01
C LEU A 274 -0.40 2.39 15.18
N LEU A 275 -0.94 3.30 16.01
CA LEU A 275 -1.84 2.95 17.10
C LEU A 275 -3.15 2.30 16.59
N VAL A 276 -3.68 2.78 15.46
CA VAL A 276 -4.85 2.17 14.83
C VAL A 276 -4.53 0.78 14.30
N GLN A 277 -3.38 0.59 13.66
CA GLN A 277 -2.94 -0.73 13.19
C GLN A 277 -2.77 -1.71 14.35
N ALA A 278 -2.07 -1.31 15.42
CA ALA A 278 -1.93 -2.12 16.63
C ALA A 278 -3.30 -2.41 17.29
N GLY A 279 -4.20 -1.44 17.32
CA GLY A 279 -5.56 -1.59 17.83
C GLY A 279 -6.39 -2.58 17.02
N ASN A 280 -6.29 -2.55 15.69
CA ASN A 280 -6.95 -3.52 14.82
C ASN A 280 -6.37 -4.93 15.03
N LEU A 281 -5.06 -5.08 15.15
CA LEU A 281 -4.43 -6.36 15.44
C LEU A 281 -4.87 -6.92 16.80
N ALA A 282 -4.89 -6.08 17.83
CA ALA A 282 -5.36 -6.46 19.17
C ALA A 282 -6.85 -6.90 19.14
N LEU A 283 -7.69 -6.18 18.39
CA LEU A 283 -9.12 -6.48 18.27
C LEU A 283 -9.38 -7.75 17.46
N ASP A 284 -8.82 -7.83 16.25
CA ASP A 284 -9.22 -8.82 15.23
C ASP A 284 -8.51 -10.15 15.35
N LYS A 285 -7.28 -10.15 15.85
CA LYS A 285 -6.41 -11.33 15.86
C LYS A 285 -6.07 -11.81 17.28
N LEU A 286 -5.80 -10.89 18.20
CA LEU A 286 -5.47 -11.25 19.59
C LEU A 286 -6.71 -11.37 20.47
N ASN A 287 -7.88 -10.91 20.00
CA ASN A 287 -9.14 -10.89 20.73
C ASN A 287 -9.05 -10.11 22.07
N GLU A 288 -8.36 -8.97 22.05
CA GLU A 288 -8.11 -8.10 23.20
C GLU A 288 -8.83 -6.74 23.04
N PRO A 289 -10.17 -6.69 23.18
CA PRO A 289 -10.96 -5.48 22.95
C PRO A 289 -10.63 -4.33 23.91
N ASP A 290 -10.16 -4.63 25.12
CA ASP A 290 -9.81 -3.59 26.10
C ASP A 290 -8.47 -2.91 25.78
N VAL A 291 -7.52 -3.66 25.24
CA VAL A 291 -6.27 -3.13 24.71
C VAL A 291 -6.54 -2.28 23.47
N ALA A 292 -7.30 -2.81 22.52
CA ALA A 292 -7.69 -2.09 21.31
C ALA A 292 -8.41 -0.76 21.63
N ALA A 293 -9.33 -0.76 22.61
CA ALA A 293 -10.03 0.45 23.03
C ALA A 293 -9.08 1.56 23.50
N LYS A 294 -8.05 1.21 24.28
CA LYS A 294 -7.03 2.17 24.76
C LYS A 294 -6.23 2.75 23.60
N LEU A 295 -5.83 1.91 22.66
CA LEU A 295 -5.05 2.33 21.48
C LEU A 295 -5.86 3.26 20.57
N PHE A 296 -7.12 2.93 20.27
CA PHE A 296 -7.99 3.82 19.49
C PHE A 296 -8.26 5.14 20.22
N GLN A 297 -8.39 5.12 21.55
CA GLN A 297 -8.56 6.33 22.34
C GLN A 297 -7.29 7.21 22.30
N GLU A 298 -6.11 6.61 22.40
CA GLU A 298 -4.84 7.33 22.27
C GLU A 298 -4.70 7.93 20.87
N ALA A 299 -4.95 7.14 19.82
CA ALA A 299 -4.96 7.62 18.44
C ALA A 299 -5.92 8.80 18.24
N GLN A 300 -7.15 8.71 18.82
CA GLN A 300 -8.14 9.80 18.70
C GLN A 300 -7.69 11.10 19.39
N LYS A 301 -6.91 11.01 20.48
CA LYS A 301 -6.34 12.20 21.13
C LYS A 301 -5.28 12.88 20.24
N LEU A 302 -4.50 12.10 19.50
CA LEU A 302 -3.48 12.61 18.59
C LEU A 302 -4.09 13.27 17.33
N VAL A 303 -5.17 12.69 16.82
CA VAL A 303 -5.87 13.14 15.60
C VAL A 303 -7.39 13.32 15.85
N PRO A 304 -7.81 14.36 16.63
CA PRO A 304 -9.20 14.50 17.08
C PRO A 304 -10.24 14.60 15.95
N LYS A 305 -9.83 15.03 14.76
CA LYS A 305 -10.70 15.19 13.58
C LYS A 305 -10.75 13.93 12.69
N SER A 306 -9.94 12.92 12.96
CA SER A 306 -9.95 11.66 12.21
C SER A 306 -11.10 10.76 12.66
N TRP A 307 -11.78 10.16 11.70
CA TRP A 307 -12.86 9.19 11.96
C TRP A 307 -12.33 7.75 12.08
N HIS A 308 -11.09 7.49 11.68
CA HIS A 308 -10.48 6.16 11.66
C HIS A 308 -10.40 5.53 13.08
N PRO A 309 -9.84 6.21 14.10
CA PRO A 309 -9.86 5.67 15.46
C PRO A 309 -11.27 5.51 16.03
N MET A 310 -12.21 6.40 15.66
CA MET A 310 -13.60 6.32 16.09
C MET A 310 -14.31 5.09 15.50
N LEU A 311 -14.01 4.75 14.26
CA LEU A 311 -14.49 3.52 13.63
C LEU A 311 -13.99 2.29 14.38
N GLY A 312 -12.71 2.26 14.77
CA GLY A 312 -12.13 1.23 15.61
C GLY A 312 -12.84 1.11 16.96
N THR A 313 -13.14 2.24 17.61
CA THR A 313 -13.90 2.27 18.88
C THR A 313 -15.30 1.67 18.71
N ALA A 314 -16.00 1.94 17.61
CA ALA A 314 -17.31 1.34 17.35
C ALA A 314 -17.24 -0.19 17.23
N ARG A 315 -16.19 -0.71 16.58
CA ARG A 315 -15.94 -2.15 16.45
C ARG A 315 -15.62 -2.82 17.79
N VAL A 316 -14.89 -2.13 18.67
CA VAL A 316 -14.68 -2.61 20.03
C VAL A 316 -16.01 -2.76 20.78
N GLU A 317 -16.88 -1.75 20.72
CA GLU A 317 -18.19 -1.82 21.38
C GLU A 317 -19.09 -2.92 20.77
N GLU A 318 -18.94 -3.17 19.48
CA GLU A 318 -19.60 -4.28 18.77
C GLU A 318 -19.13 -5.64 19.31
N GLN A 319 -17.82 -5.86 19.41
CA GLN A 319 -17.25 -7.10 19.94
C GLN A 319 -17.59 -7.34 21.42
N ARG A 320 -17.73 -6.28 22.21
CA ARG A 320 -18.22 -6.34 23.59
C ARG A 320 -19.71 -6.64 23.71
N GLY A 321 -20.43 -6.75 22.59
CA GLY A 321 -21.88 -6.91 22.58
C GLY A 321 -22.66 -5.63 22.92
N ALA A 322 -22.00 -4.49 23.08
CA ALA A 322 -22.60 -3.21 23.39
C ALA A 322 -23.24 -2.55 22.16
N LYS A 323 -24.14 -3.27 21.51
CA LYS A 323 -24.78 -2.92 20.25
C LYS A 323 -25.30 -1.47 20.19
N THR A 324 -25.96 -1.00 21.24
CA THR A 324 -26.52 0.37 21.31
C THR A 324 -25.41 1.43 21.19
N LYS A 325 -24.28 1.21 21.86
CA LYS A 325 -23.12 2.12 21.79
C LYS A 325 -22.48 2.10 20.40
N ALA A 326 -22.24 0.92 19.83
CA ALA A 326 -21.71 0.77 18.47
C ALA A 326 -22.58 1.51 17.45
N VAL A 327 -23.91 1.28 17.48
CA VAL A 327 -24.89 1.96 16.61
C VAL A 327 -24.82 3.49 16.78
N ALA A 328 -24.70 3.99 18.01
CA ALA A 328 -24.60 5.43 18.26
C ALA A 328 -23.33 6.04 17.63
N ILE A 329 -22.19 5.35 17.73
CA ILE A 329 -20.92 5.80 17.15
C ILE A 329 -20.99 5.76 15.61
N TYR A 330 -21.49 4.69 15.00
CA TYR A 330 -21.66 4.61 13.55
C TYR A 330 -22.57 5.73 13.02
N ARG A 331 -23.71 5.98 13.67
CA ARG A 331 -24.59 7.10 13.31
C ARG A 331 -23.90 8.45 13.42
N ARG A 332 -23.05 8.65 14.43
CA ARG A 332 -22.25 9.87 14.59
C ARG A 332 -21.27 10.07 13.43
N ILE A 333 -20.54 9.02 13.03
CA ILE A 333 -19.64 9.06 11.86
C ILE A 333 -20.43 9.43 10.61
N ILE A 334 -21.54 8.75 10.34
CA ILE A 334 -22.39 8.97 9.17
C ILE A 334 -22.94 10.42 9.13
N ALA A 335 -23.42 10.93 10.25
CA ALA A 335 -23.94 12.29 10.33
C ALA A 335 -22.87 13.34 10.08
N ALA A 336 -21.73 13.20 10.74
CA ALA A 336 -20.62 14.16 10.66
C ALA A 336 -19.92 14.16 9.30
N THR A 337 -19.95 13.05 8.56
CA THR A 337 -19.32 12.90 7.23
C THR A 337 -20.32 13.09 6.07
N ARG A 338 -21.48 13.72 6.33
CA ARG A 338 -22.54 13.88 5.32
C ARG A 338 -22.07 14.63 4.06
N ALA A 339 -21.17 15.60 4.21
CA ALA A 339 -20.59 16.36 3.11
C ALA A 339 -19.55 15.57 2.29
N THR A 340 -19.06 14.44 2.83
CA THR A 340 -18.09 13.55 2.20
C THR A 340 -18.68 12.14 2.11
N PRO A 341 -19.71 11.92 1.26
CA PRO A 341 -20.45 10.66 1.23
C PRO A 341 -19.60 9.44 0.92
N TRP A 342 -18.46 9.65 0.30
CA TRP A 342 -17.52 8.62 -0.17
C TRP A 342 -16.31 8.40 0.76
N LEU A 343 -16.32 9.03 1.93
CA LEU A 343 -15.30 8.77 2.93
C LEU A 343 -15.38 7.30 3.36
N TYR A 344 -14.24 6.62 3.35
CA TYR A 344 -14.14 5.21 3.70
C TYR A 344 -14.82 4.88 5.04
N GLU A 345 -14.53 5.66 6.09
CA GLU A 345 -15.09 5.46 7.42
C GLU A 345 -16.62 5.63 7.44
N ARG A 346 -17.15 6.49 6.59
CA ARG A 346 -18.60 6.62 6.42
C ARG A 346 -19.22 5.36 5.81
N ILE A 347 -18.61 4.86 4.72
CA ILE A 347 -19.10 3.67 4.02
C ILE A 347 -19.05 2.47 4.97
N GLN A 348 -17.95 2.31 5.70
CA GLN A 348 -17.82 1.26 6.71
C GLN A 348 -18.86 1.41 7.83
N ALA A 349 -19.06 2.62 8.34
CA ALA A 349 -20.06 2.88 9.38
C ALA A 349 -21.49 2.59 8.88
N GLN A 350 -21.82 2.93 7.65
CA GLN A 350 -23.12 2.61 7.03
C GLN A 350 -23.33 1.11 6.93
N PHE A 351 -22.29 0.38 6.47
CA PHE A 351 -22.33 -1.06 6.36
C PHE A 351 -22.54 -1.74 7.71
N GLN A 352 -21.71 -1.42 8.72
CA GLN A 352 -21.84 -2.00 10.05
C GLN A 352 -23.16 -1.62 10.74
N LEU A 353 -23.64 -0.40 10.51
CA LEU A 353 -24.95 0.02 11.02
C LEU A 353 -26.07 -0.86 10.43
N LYS A 354 -26.04 -1.12 9.11
CA LYS A 354 -27.01 -2.02 8.46
C LYS A 354 -26.93 -3.43 9.04
N LEU A 355 -25.72 -3.99 9.17
CA LEU A 355 -25.51 -5.31 9.79
C LEU A 355 -26.12 -5.41 11.20
N LEU A 356 -26.03 -4.35 11.97
CA LEU A 356 -26.54 -4.33 13.35
C LEU A 356 -28.04 -4.06 13.46
N THR A 357 -28.64 -3.32 12.50
CA THR A 357 -30.00 -2.79 12.64
C THR A 357 -31.03 -3.42 11.70
N GLU A 358 -30.60 -3.99 10.58
CA GLU A 358 -31.51 -4.55 9.57
C GLU A 358 -31.60 -6.08 9.66
N PRO A 359 -32.81 -6.67 9.79
CA PRO A 359 -32.98 -8.12 9.86
C PRO A 359 -32.59 -8.84 8.56
N LEU A 360 -32.66 -8.16 7.42
CA LEU A 360 -32.37 -8.72 6.08
C LEU A 360 -30.91 -9.21 5.93
N LEU A 361 -29.95 -8.61 6.62
CA LEU A 361 -28.56 -9.03 6.54
C LEU A 361 -28.23 -10.28 7.37
N ARG A 362 -29.09 -10.67 8.31
CA ARG A 362 -29.02 -12.01 8.95
C ARG A 362 -29.42 -13.13 7.99
N GLN A 363 -30.18 -12.85 6.93
CA GLN A 363 -30.52 -13.81 5.88
C GLN A 363 -29.40 -13.97 4.84
N VAL A 364 -28.47 -13.00 4.72
CA VAL A 364 -27.34 -13.06 3.79
C VAL A 364 -26.26 -14.06 4.21
N GLN A 365 -26.21 -14.45 5.47
CA GLN A 365 -25.27 -15.45 6.00
C GLN A 365 -25.61 -16.90 5.63
N GLY A 366 -26.58 -17.17 4.79
CA GLY A 366 -27.02 -18.53 4.59
C GLY A 366 -27.70 -18.88 3.27
N VAL A 367 -27.60 -18.09 2.22
CA VAL A 367 -28.42 -18.32 1.02
C VAL A 367 -27.62 -18.40 -0.28
N PHE A 368 -26.97 -19.52 -0.51
CA PHE A 368 -27.00 -20.19 -1.79
C PHE A 368 -27.73 -21.54 -1.61
N ARG A 369 -29.00 -21.49 -1.25
CA ARG A 369 -29.94 -22.61 -1.45
C ARG A 369 -30.98 -22.14 -2.45
N ASP A 370 -30.85 -22.62 -3.69
CA ASP A 370 -31.82 -22.47 -4.76
C ASP A 370 -32.08 -21.02 -5.23
N ALA A 371 -31.22 -20.52 -6.13
CA ALA A 371 -31.30 -19.23 -6.84
C ALA A 371 -30.90 -17.99 -6.04
N VAL A 372 -29.85 -17.37 -6.54
CA VAL A 372 -29.27 -16.10 -6.20
C VAL A 372 -30.28 -14.97 -6.39
N GLU A 373 -31.05 -14.65 -5.41
CA GLU A 373 -31.73 -13.37 -5.31
C GLU A 373 -31.43 -12.74 -3.95
N ILE A 374 -30.27 -12.09 -3.86
CA ILE A 374 -30.13 -10.99 -2.94
C ILE A 374 -30.54 -9.75 -3.72
N GLY A 375 -31.83 -9.53 -3.82
CA GLY A 375 -32.39 -8.33 -4.38
C GLY A 375 -32.04 -7.15 -3.48
N VAL A 376 -30.96 -6.43 -3.78
CA VAL A 376 -30.83 -5.07 -3.32
C VAL A 376 -31.64 -4.21 -4.29
N THR A 377 -32.79 -3.80 -3.81
CA THR A 377 -33.66 -2.71 -4.28
C THR A 377 -33.57 -2.38 -5.77
N ALA A 378 -34.62 -2.72 -6.50
CA ALA A 378 -34.94 -2.10 -7.78
C ALA A 378 -34.97 -0.58 -7.58
N ASN A 379 -33.90 0.10 -7.96
CA ASN A 379 -33.92 1.54 -8.06
C ASN A 379 -34.88 1.92 -9.18
N LYS A 380 -35.61 3.02 -9.01
CA LYS A 380 -36.59 3.55 -9.98
C LYS A 380 -35.90 4.10 -11.24
N GLY A 381 -35.06 3.31 -11.90
CA GLY A 381 -34.31 3.67 -13.09
C GLY A 381 -33.24 4.74 -12.85
N SER A 382 -32.10 4.55 -13.49
CA SER A 382 -31.03 5.54 -13.45
C SER A 382 -31.43 6.83 -14.17
N PRO A 383 -31.01 8.04 -13.71
CA PRO A 383 -31.31 9.31 -14.36
C PRO A 383 -30.91 9.41 -15.84
N ASP A 384 -29.96 8.60 -16.29
CA ASP A 384 -29.49 8.51 -17.67
C ASP A 384 -30.14 7.36 -18.47
N GLY A 385 -31.08 6.62 -17.85
CA GLY A 385 -31.78 5.51 -18.48
C GLY A 385 -30.93 4.24 -18.68
N LEU A 386 -29.69 4.21 -18.21
CA LEU A 386 -28.81 3.05 -18.34
C LEU A 386 -29.04 2.04 -17.20
N ARG A 387 -29.16 0.77 -17.56
CA ARG A 387 -29.25 -0.32 -16.59
C ARG A 387 -27.86 -0.81 -16.17
N ARG A 388 -27.56 -0.67 -14.88
CA ARG A 388 -26.30 -1.06 -14.24
C ARG A 388 -26.52 -2.23 -13.30
N ILE A 389 -25.78 -3.31 -13.49
CA ILE A 389 -25.83 -4.46 -12.59
C ILE A 389 -24.43 -4.82 -12.09
N ALA A 390 -24.37 -5.39 -10.90
CA ALA A 390 -23.12 -5.85 -10.31
C ALA A 390 -23.25 -7.27 -9.77
N PHE A 391 -22.16 -8.03 -9.89
CA PHE A 391 -21.94 -9.33 -9.27
C PHE A 391 -20.71 -9.24 -8.39
N VAL A 392 -20.86 -9.52 -7.11
CA VAL A 392 -19.80 -9.36 -6.12
C VAL A 392 -19.60 -10.70 -5.42
N ILE A 393 -18.39 -11.22 -5.46
CA ILE A 393 -18.02 -12.54 -4.96
C ILE A 393 -16.89 -12.40 -3.95
N GLY A 394 -17.06 -12.95 -2.73
CA GLY A 394 -16.06 -12.93 -1.68
C GLY A 394 -15.77 -14.32 -1.11
N GLU A 395 -14.58 -14.84 -1.33
CA GLU A 395 -14.17 -16.18 -0.91
C GLU A 395 -13.21 -16.08 0.29
N SER A 396 -13.61 -16.56 1.46
CA SER A 396 -12.88 -16.43 2.72
C SER A 396 -12.55 -17.74 3.40
N ASP A 397 -13.55 -18.61 3.53
CA ASP A 397 -13.51 -19.76 4.45
C ASP A 397 -13.11 -21.03 3.69
N TYR A 398 -11.86 -21.06 3.25
CA TYR A 398 -11.29 -22.20 2.53
C TYR A 398 -11.09 -23.41 3.45
N SER A 399 -11.47 -24.61 2.97
CA SER A 399 -11.34 -25.84 3.75
C SER A 399 -9.90 -26.36 3.86
N GLU A 400 -9.12 -26.20 2.79
CA GLU A 400 -7.78 -26.76 2.67
C GLU A 400 -6.69 -25.72 2.37
N LEU A 401 -7.06 -24.45 2.23
CA LEU A 401 -6.16 -23.33 1.98
C LEU A 401 -6.25 -22.32 3.12
N ALA A 402 -5.31 -21.38 3.15
CA ALA A 402 -5.32 -20.30 4.13
C ALA A 402 -6.60 -19.47 4.01
N SER A 403 -7.28 -19.22 5.12
CA SER A 403 -8.46 -18.36 5.18
C SER A 403 -8.10 -16.91 4.85
N LEU A 404 -9.01 -16.21 4.14
CA LEU A 404 -8.87 -14.79 3.76
C LEU A 404 -9.99 -13.95 4.37
N PRO A 405 -9.94 -13.62 5.67
CA PRO A 405 -11.05 -12.94 6.34
C PRO A 405 -11.46 -11.60 5.71
N ASN A 406 -10.52 -10.91 5.05
CA ASN A 406 -10.77 -9.63 4.41
C ASN A 406 -11.52 -9.75 3.09
N ALA A 407 -11.36 -10.85 2.34
CA ALA A 407 -11.98 -11.03 1.02
C ALA A 407 -13.52 -10.93 1.07
N ARG A 408 -14.16 -11.62 2.01
CA ARG A 408 -15.61 -11.57 2.22
C ARG A 408 -16.07 -10.17 2.67
N ARG A 409 -15.30 -9.55 3.57
CA ARG A 409 -15.61 -8.20 4.07
C ARG A 409 -15.52 -7.17 2.97
N ASP A 410 -14.47 -7.19 2.18
CA ASP A 410 -14.24 -6.28 1.06
C ASP A 410 -15.32 -6.43 -0.01
N ALA A 411 -15.68 -7.67 -0.34
CA ALA A 411 -16.78 -7.94 -1.26
C ALA A 411 -18.11 -7.38 -0.73
N ALA A 412 -18.43 -7.59 0.55
CA ALA A 412 -19.65 -7.06 1.15
C ALA A 412 -19.70 -5.53 1.15
N VAL A 413 -18.56 -4.87 1.41
CA VAL A 413 -18.44 -3.40 1.37
C VAL A 413 -18.67 -2.87 -0.04
N ILE A 414 -18.07 -3.50 -1.05
CA ILE A 414 -18.29 -3.16 -2.47
C ILE A 414 -19.74 -3.33 -2.86
N ALA A 415 -20.37 -4.46 -2.50
CA ALA A 415 -21.77 -4.72 -2.83
C ALA A 415 -22.70 -3.63 -2.28
N ASN A 416 -22.54 -3.27 -0.99
CA ASN A 416 -23.35 -2.22 -0.38
C ASN A 416 -23.09 -0.84 -1.00
N ALA A 417 -21.82 -0.51 -1.27
CA ALA A 417 -21.48 0.76 -1.90
C ALA A 417 -22.12 0.87 -3.30
N LEU A 418 -22.05 -0.15 -4.12
CA LEU A 418 -22.65 -0.13 -5.47
C LEU A 418 -24.18 0.00 -5.41
N ALA A 419 -24.82 -0.63 -4.43
CA ALA A 419 -26.26 -0.47 -4.21
C ALA A 419 -26.62 0.97 -3.81
N ASP A 420 -25.88 1.57 -2.86
CA ASP A 420 -26.09 2.95 -2.43
C ASP A 420 -25.78 3.96 -3.56
N LEU A 421 -24.91 3.59 -4.50
CA LEU A 421 -24.52 4.37 -5.67
C LEU A 421 -25.50 4.30 -6.85
N GLY A 422 -26.57 3.52 -6.69
CA GLY A 422 -27.67 3.47 -7.66
C GLY A 422 -27.48 2.44 -8.77
N PHE A 423 -26.76 1.36 -8.52
CA PHE A 423 -26.85 0.18 -9.38
C PHE A 423 -28.26 -0.40 -9.31
N ASP A 424 -28.82 -0.79 -10.45
CA ASP A 424 -30.18 -1.32 -10.53
C ASP A 424 -30.32 -2.72 -9.91
N SER A 425 -29.24 -3.49 -9.94
CA SER A 425 -29.15 -4.79 -9.27
C SER A 425 -27.71 -5.03 -8.80
N VAL A 426 -27.56 -5.46 -7.55
CA VAL A 426 -26.29 -5.93 -7.01
C VAL A 426 -26.53 -7.32 -6.43
N GLN A 427 -25.83 -8.30 -6.96
CA GLN A 427 -25.84 -9.67 -6.47
C GLN A 427 -24.56 -9.95 -5.71
N PHE A 428 -24.69 -10.49 -4.50
CA PHE A 428 -23.58 -10.80 -3.64
C PHE A 428 -23.51 -12.30 -3.36
N ALA A 429 -22.33 -12.87 -3.51
CA ALA A 429 -22.05 -14.26 -3.22
C ALA A 429 -20.84 -14.38 -2.29
N GLU A 430 -20.86 -15.34 -1.37
CA GLU A 430 -19.73 -15.61 -0.48
C GLU A 430 -19.50 -17.11 -0.33
N ASN A 431 -18.24 -17.51 -0.19
CA ASN A 431 -17.81 -18.88 0.13
C ASN A 431 -18.41 -19.93 -0.81
N LEU A 432 -18.30 -19.66 -2.12
CA LEU A 432 -18.86 -20.54 -3.15
C LEU A 432 -18.07 -21.83 -3.23
N LYS A 433 -18.81 -22.94 -3.20
CA LYS A 433 -18.26 -24.24 -3.56
C LYS A 433 -18.11 -24.37 -5.08
N LYS A 434 -17.26 -25.28 -5.53
CA LYS A 434 -17.03 -25.60 -6.93
C LYS A 434 -18.32 -25.75 -7.75
N SER A 435 -19.32 -26.46 -7.19
CA SER A 435 -20.61 -26.69 -7.84
C SER A 435 -21.38 -25.41 -8.15
N ASP A 436 -21.22 -24.38 -7.32
CA ASP A 436 -21.95 -23.12 -7.43
C ASP A 436 -21.13 -22.07 -8.20
N LEU A 437 -19.83 -22.00 -7.96
CA LEU A 437 -18.93 -21.10 -8.69
C LEU A 437 -19.00 -21.36 -10.22
N ARG A 438 -19.14 -22.61 -10.65
CA ARG A 438 -19.28 -22.99 -12.06
C ARG A 438 -20.56 -22.49 -12.73
N LYS A 439 -21.61 -22.22 -11.98
CA LYS A 439 -22.90 -21.71 -12.51
C LYS A 439 -22.86 -20.20 -12.75
N ILE A 440 -21.93 -19.50 -12.09
CA ILE A 440 -21.85 -18.04 -12.10
C ILE A 440 -21.71 -17.43 -13.50
N PRO A 441 -20.83 -17.92 -14.41
CA PRO A 441 -20.73 -17.34 -15.75
C PRO A 441 -22.03 -17.38 -16.56
N ALA A 442 -22.79 -18.48 -16.49
CA ALA A 442 -24.06 -18.59 -17.18
C ALA A 442 -25.10 -17.61 -16.65
N LEU A 443 -25.18 -17.47 -15.32
CA LEU A 443 -26.06 -16.51 -14.65
C LEU A 443 -25.69 -15.06 -15.02
N ILE A 444 -24.40 -14.73 -14.97
CA ILE A 444 -23.91 -13.40 -15.36
C ILE A 444 -24.24 -13.12 -16.84
N ALA A 445 -23.98 -14.06 -17.74
CA ALA A 445 -24.20 -13.89 -19.18
C ALA A 445 -25.68 -13.59 -19.50
N GLU A 446 -26.62 -14.29 -18.85
CA GLU A 446 -28.05 -14.06 -19.02
C GLU A 446 -28.45 -12.63 -18.58
N GLN A 447 -27.97 -12.19 -17.45
CA GLN A 447 -28.32 -10.86 -16.90
C GLN A 447 -27.59 -9.74 -17.61
N ALA A 448 -26.31 -9.95 -17.95
CA ALA A 448 -25.48 -8.99 -18.67
C ALA A 448 -26.08 -8.63 -20.04
N ALA A 449 -26.65 -9.60 -20.76
CA ALA A 449 -27.31 -9.34 -22.04
C ALA A 449 -28.51 -8.37 -21.94
N LYS A 450 -29.05 -8.19 -20.76
CA LYS A 450 -30.16 -7.26 -20.45
C LYS A 450 -29.68 -5.95 -19.80
N ALA A 451 -28.39 -5.79 -19.54
CA ALA A 451 -27.81 -4.64 -18.91
C ALA A 451 -26.97 -3.79 -19.87
N ASP A 452 -26.83 -2.51 -19.57
CA ASP A 452 -25.94 -1.59 -20.30
C ASP A 452 -24.53 -1.64 -19.75
N VAL A 453 -24.40 -1.66 -18.41
CA VAL A 453 -23.11 -1.70 -17.72
C VAL A 453 -23.10 -2.86 -16.71
N VAL A 454 -22.03 -3.64 -16.72
CA VAL A 454 -21.82 -4.75 -15.79
C VAL A 454 -20.54 -4.51 -14.99
N LEU A 455 -20.60 -4.66 -13.68
CA LEU A 455 -19.44 -4.73 -12.81
C LEU A 455 -19.39 -6.10 -12.16
N ILE A 456 -18.24 -6.77 -12.27
CA ILE A 456 -17.93 -7.99 -11.50
C ILE A 456 -16.81 -7.65 -10.54
N PHE A 457 -16.96 -8.01 -9.27
CA PHE A 457 -15.90 -7.94 -8.27
C PHE A 457 -15.68 -9.31 -7.67
N TYR A 458 -14.46 -9.77 -7.67
CA TYR A 458 -14.04 -11.01 -7.01
C TYR A 458 -12.93 -10.70 -6.02
N ALA A 459 -13.08 -11.17 -4.78
CA ALA A 459 -12.03 -11.19 -3.76
C ALA A 459 -11.86 -12.62 -3.25
N GLY A 460 -10.62 -13.13 -3.26
CA GLY A 460 -10.33 -14.51 -2.87
C GLY A 460 -8.97 -15.00 -3.39
N HIS A 461 -8.71 -16.31 -3.26
CA HIS A 461 -7.53 -16.90 -3.88
C HIS A 461 -7.67 -16.98 -5.40
N GLY A 462 -6.58 -16.68 -6.09
CA GLY A 462 -6.43 -16.86 -7.53
C GLY A 462 -5.09 -17.49 -7.86
N VAL A 463 -5.03 -18.21 -8.97
CA VAL A 463 -3.80 -18.86 -9.44
C VAL A 463 -3.67 -18.74 -10.94
N GLU A 464 -2.43 -18.64 -11.41
CA GLU A 464 -2.09 -18.75 -12.82
C GLU A 464 -1.56 -20.15 -13.10
N THR A 465 -2.04 -20.79 -14.16
CA THR A 465 -1.51 -22.04 -14.66
C THR A 465 -1.66 -22.12 -16.18
N GLY A 466 -0.56 -22.42 -16.87
CA GLY A 466 -0.55 -22.52 -18.33
C GLY A 466 -0.91 -21.22 -19.06
N GLY A 467 -0.65 -20.06 -18.48
CA GLY A 467 -0.98 -18.76 -19.05
C GLY A 467 -2.44 -18.33 -18.85
N ALA A 468 -3.24 -19.12 -18.10
CA ALA A 468 -4.63 -18.81 -17.77
C ALA A 468 -4.81 -18.55 -16.27
N ASN A 469 -5.69 -17.60 -15.94
CA ASN A 469 -6.01 -17.22 -14.56
C ASN A 469 -7.27 -17.96 -14.09
N TYR A 470 -7.22 -18.49 -12.88
CA TYR A 470 -8.30 -19.24 -12.27
C TYR A 470 -8.66 -18.68 -10.89
N LEU A 471 -9.95 -18.63 -10.60
CA LEU A 471 -10.53 -18.23 -9.32
C LEU A 471 -10.87 -19.50 -8.53
N ILE A 472 -10.45 -19.53 -7.28
CA ILE A 472 -10.43 -20.75 -6.46
C ILE A 472 -11.68 -20.83 -5.59
N PRO A 473 -12.51 -21.90 -5.66
CA PRO A 473 -13.64 -22.10 -4.76
C PRO A 473 -13.17 -22.49 -3.35
N VAL A 474 -14.01 -22.29 -2.33
CA VAL A 474 -13.64 -22.55 -0.93
C VAL A 474 -13.41 -24.03 -0.61
N ASP A 475 -13.93 -24.95 -1.41
CA ASP A 475 -13.76 -26.39 -1.29
C ASP A 475 -12.70 -26.96 -2.26
N ALA A 476 -11.83 -26.11 -2.80
CA ALA A 476 -10.70 -26.57 -3.61
C ALA A 476 -9.72 -27.36 -2.78
N VAL A 477 -9.30 -28.52 -3.31
CA VAL A 477 -8.31 -29.39 -2.68
C VAL A 477 -6.96 -29.19 -3.36
N PRO A 478 -5.86 -29.00 -2.63
CA PRO A 478 -4.52 -28.89 -3.18
C PRO A 478 -4.06 -30.24 -3.73
N ASP A 479 -4.45 -30.57 -4.95
CA ASP A 479 -4.06 -31.83 -5.62
C ASP A 479 -3.01 -31.58 -6.71
N SER A 480 -2.37 -32.68 -7.14
CA SER A 480 -1.37 -32.67 -8.21
C SER A 480 -1.91 -32.04 -9.51
N ASP A 481 -1.08 -31.38 -10.18
CA ASP A 481 -1.10 -30.50 -11.37
C ASP A 481 -2.17 -30.64 -12.46
N GLY A 482 -3.06 -31.63 -12.40
CA GLY A 482 -4.07 -31.87 -13.46
C GLY A 482 -5.50 -31.43 -13.12
N HIS A 483 -5.84 -31.27 -11.86
CA HIS A 483 -7.23 -31.12 -11.42
C HIS A 483 -7.66 -29.65 -11.18
N LEU A 484 -6.71 -28.72 -11.07
CA LEU A 484 -7.03 -27.33 -10.74
C LEU A 484 -7.95 -26.67 -11.77
N ALA A 485 -7.69 -26.85 -13.07
CA ALA A 485 -8.56 -26.34 -14.14
C ALA A 485 -9.98 -26.94 -14.08
N ASN A 486 -10.10 -28.13 -13.50
CA ASN A 486 -11.40 -28.79 -13.27
C ASN A 486 -12.08 -28.36 -11.98
N ASP A 487 -11.35 -27.76 -11.02
CA ASP A 487 -11.88 -27.39 -9.72
C ASP A 487 -12.08 -25.89 -9.55
N ALA A 488 -11.43 -25.08 -10.37
CA ALA A 488 -11.48 -23.62 -10.33
C ALA A 488 -12.29 -23.05 -11.50
N LEU A 489 -12.65 -21.78 -11.41
CA LEU A 489 -13.32 -21.03 -12.46
C LEU A 489 -12.31 -20.22 -13.27
N ALA A 490 -12.28 -20.42 -14.59
CA ALA A 490 -11.46 -19.60 -15.46
C ALA A 490 -11.95 -18.13 -15.46
N LEU A 491 -11.03 -17.20 -15.21
CA LEU A 491 -11.36 -15.77 -15.26
C LEU A 491 -11.83 -15.34 -16.65
N ALA A 492 -11.36 -16.01 -17.70
CA ALA A 492 -11.80 -15.79 -19.07
C ALA A 492 -13.31 -16.00 -19.24
N ASP A 493 -13.90 -17.00 -18.54
CA ASP A 493 -15.34 -17.29 -18.61
C ASP A 493 -16.16 -16.17 -17.95
N LEU A 494 -15.68 -15.62 -16.82
CA LEU A 494 -16.31 -14.44 -16.20
C LEU A 494 -16.22 -13.21 -17.11
N SER A 495 -15.05 -12.98 -17.70
CA SER A 495 -14.84 -11.85 -18.61
C SER A 495 -15.71 -11.97 -19.86
N ALA A 496 -15.84 -13.18 -20.43
CA ALA A 496 -16.71 -13.43 -21.57
C ALA A 496 -18.19 -13.26 -21.21
N ALA A 497 -18.61 -13.65 -20.02
CA ALA A 497 -19.96 -13.44 -19.51
C ALA A 497 -20.27 -11.94 -19.34
N ALA A 498 -19.35 -11.18 -18.74
CA ALA A 498 -19.46 -9.73 -18.55
C ALA A 498 -19.54 -8.98 -19.89
N ALA A 499 -18.80 -9.44 -20.90
CA ALA A 499 -18.78 -8.85 -22.25
C ALA A 499 -20.11 -8.94 -23.01
N LYS A 500 -21.12 -9.64 -22.47
CA LYS A 500 -22.50 -9.59 -22.99
C LYS A 500 -23.23 -8.28 -22.68
N ALA A 501 -22.66 -7.43 -21.82
CA ALA A 501 -23.19 -6.10 -21.55
C ALA A 501 -23.25 -5.25 -22.84
N ARG A 502 -24.33 -4.47 -23.00
CA ARG A 502 -24.57 -3.73 -24.23
C ARG A 502 -23.58 -2.61 -24.50
N ARG A 503 -22.99 -2.04 -23.45
CA ARG A 503 -22.15 -0.86 -23.57
C ARG A 503 -20.78 -1.00 -22.93
N GLY A 504 -20.66 -1.74 -21.83
CA GLY A 504 -19.35 -1.95 -21.21
C GLY A 504 -19.38 -2.78 -19.94
N ALA A 505 -18.23 -3.38 -19.63
CA ALA A 505 -18.05 -4.16 -18.41
C ALA A 505 -16.72 -3.88 -17.72
N LEU A 506 -16.74 -3.99 -16.39
CA LEU A 506 -15.56 -3.94 -15.54
C LEU A 506 -15.51 -5.21 -14.70
N VAL A 507 -14.47 -5.99 -14.87
CA VAL A 507 -14.16 -7.15 -14.03
C VAL A 507 -13.02 -6.80 -13.12
N ILE A 508 -13.24 -6.78 -11.82
CA ILE A 508 -12.23 -6.49 -10.79
C ILE A 508 -11.83 -7.79 -10.11
N VAL A 509 -10.53 -8.03 -10.04
CA VAL A 509 -9.95 -9.21 -9.37
C VAL A 509 -9.03 -8.74 -8.26
N ASP A 510 -9.52 -8.81 -7.04
CA ASP A 510 -8.75 -8.58 -5.81
C ASP A 510 -8.37 -9.95 -5.21
N ALA A 511 -7.36 -10.57 -5.81
CA ALA A 511 -6.87 -11.88 -5.43
C ALA A 511 -5.40 -11.80 -5.03
N CYS A 512 -5.04 -12.45 -3.92
CA CYS A 512 -3.65 -12.69 -3.55
C CYS A 512 -2.98 -13.54 -4.63
N ARG A 513 -1.72 -13.22 -4.92
CA ARG A 513 -0.99 -13.79 -6.05
C ARG A 513 0.09 -14.79 -5.64
N ASP A 514 0.13 -15.19 -4.39
CA ASP A 514 0.94 -16.31 -3.95
C ASP A 514 0.24 -17.60 -4.39
N ASP A 515 1.00 -18.60 -4.83
CA ASP A 515 0.41 -19.93 -5.11
C ASP A 515 -0.11 -20.50 -3.78
N PRO A 516 -1.42 -20.51 -3.53
CA PRO A 516 -1.97 -20.91 -2.24
C PRO A 516 -1.73 -22.39 -1.94
N PHE A 517 -1.27 -23.14 -2.94
CA PHE A 517 -0.99 -24.57 -2.82
C PHE A 517 0.45 -24.89 -2.38
N VAL A 518 1.37 -23.93 -2.37
CA VAL A 518 2.78 -24.16 -1.94
C VAL A 518 2.81 -24.49 -0.46
N GLU A 519 2.14 -23.71 0.37
CA GLU A 519 2.10 -23.93 1.83
C GLU A 519 1.34 -25.21 2.17
N ALA A 520 0.21 -25.46 1.54
CA ALA A 520 -0.58 -26.67 1.75
C ALA A 520 0.21 -27.94 1.37
N ARG A 521 1.02 -27.90 0.31
CA ARG A 521 1.92 -29.00 -0.08
C ARG A 521 3.06 -29.19 0.91
N ALA A 522 3.66 -28.14 1.42
CA ALA A 522 4.71 -28.22 2.42
C ALA A 522 4.20 -28.88 3.72
N VAL A 523 2.99 -28.52 4.16
CA VAL A 523 2.33 -29.12 5.33
C VAL A 523 1.96 -30.60 5.09
N ALA A 524 1.48 -30.96 3.90
CA ALA A 524 1.17 -32.34 3.54
C ALA A 524 2.44 -33.21 3.49
N GLN A 525 3.54 -32.68 2.98
CA GLN A 525 4.84 -33.37 2.96
C GLN A 525 5.45 -33.52 4.36
N SER A 526 5.27 -32.58 5.27
CA SER A 526 5.73 -32.67 6.65
C SER A 526 4.95 -33.68 7.50
N ARG A 527 3.72 -34.03 7.11
CA ARG A 527 2.87 -35.04 7.79
C ARG A 527 3.11 -36.49 7.35
N GLY A 528 4.15 -36.75 6.56
CA GLY A 528 4.69 -38.09 6.35
C GLY A 528 3.98 -38.95 5.33
N ALA A 529 4.09 -38.59 4.05
CA ALA A 529 3.92 -39.54 2.96
C ALA A 529 5.32 -39.96 2.48
N GLY A 530 5.63 -41.25 2.66
CA GLY A 530 6.88 -41.84 2.23
C GLY A 530 7.16 -41.60 0.75
N SER A 531 8.40 -41.29 0.48
CA SER A 531 9.03 -41.13 -0.82
C SER A 531 8.62 -42.22 -1.82
N ARG A 532 8.01 -41.76 -2.95
CA ARG A 532 8.13 -42.43 -4.24
C ARG A 532 8.60 -41.41 -5.27
N SER A 533 9.85 -41.51 -5.62
CA SER A 533 10.49 -40.80 -6.71
C SER A 533 9.89 -41.26 -8.05
N GLY A 534 9.14 -40.40 -8.67
CA GLY A 534 8.72 -40.50 -10.07
C GLY A 534 8.69 -39.08 -10.61
N GLY A 535 9.70 -38.70 -11.42
CA GLY A 535 9.80 -37.38 -11.99
C GLY A 535 8.67 -37.11 -12.97
N ALA A 536 7.67 -36.35 -12.53
CA ALA A 536 6.74 -35.65 -13.40
C ALA A 536 7.34 -34.27 -13.75
N PRO A 537 7.12 -33.73 -14.95
CA PRO A 537 7.64 -32.42 -15.34
C PRO A 537 7.07 -31.37 -14.41
N THR A 538 7.95 -30.67 -13.70
CA THR A 538 7.59 -29.51 -12.89
C THR A 538 7.15 -28.40 -13.82
N VAL A 539 5.85 -28.24 -13.98
CA VAL A 539 5.29 -27.01 -14.59
C VAL A 539 5.72 -25.87 -13.67
N ARG A 540 6.57 -24.97 -14.15
CA ARG A 540 6.92 -23.73 -13.46
C ARG A 540 5.65 -22.90 -13.35
N ARG A 541 5.04 -22.88 -12.20
CA ARG A 541 4.01 -21.91 -11.85
C ARG A 541 4.70 -20.59 -11.53
N GLN A 542 4.33 -19.52 -12.23
CA GLN A 542 4.75 -18.19 -11.85
C GLN A 542 3.88 -17.72 -10.70
N ALA A 543 4.48 -17.14 -9.67
CA ALA A 543 3.73 -16.43 -8.65
C ALA A 543 2.99 -15.25 -9.32
N GLY A 544 1.69 -15.17 -9.08
CA GLY A 544 0.85 -14.11 -9.63
C GLY A 544 -0.03 -14.53 -10.81
N LEU A 545 -1.06 -13.70 -11.08
CA LEU A 545 -1.94 -13.89 -12.22
C LEU A 545 -1.27 -13.41 -13.51
N ALA A 546 -1.45 -14.12 -14.62
CA ALA A 546 -0.93 -13.75 -15.93
C ALA A 546 -1.62 -12.48 -16.47
N PRO A 547 -0.98 -11.72 -17.38
CA PRO A 547 -1.68 -10.74 -18.17
C PRO A 547 -2.85 -11.41 -18.93
N THR A 548 -4.05 -10.86 -18.79
CA THR A 548 -5.20 -11.39 -19.55
C THR A 548 -5.00 -11.12 -21.04
N GLN A 549 -5.27 -12.10 -21.90
CA GLN A 549 -5.42 -11.85 -23.34
C GLN A 549 -6.49 -10.78 -23.54
N ALA A 550 -6.32 -9.91 -24.54
CA ALA A 550 -7.17 -8.73 -24.74
C ALA A 550 -8.66 -9.06 -24.57
N PRO A 551 -9.34 -8.47 -23.57
CA PRO A 551 -10.77 -8.66 -23.41
C PRO A 551 -11.53 -8.17 -24.64
N ALA A 552 -12.81 -8.57 -24.77
CA ALA A 552 -13.70 -8.04 -25.79
C ALA A 552 -13.74 -6.49 -25.74
N PRO A 553 -14.06 -5.79 -26.85
CA PRO A 553 -14.19 -4.35 -26.86
C PRO A 553 -15.11 -3.84 -25.75
N ASN A 554 -14.77 -2.72 -25.14
CA ASN A 554 -15.48 -2.10 -24.00
C ASN A 554 -15.52 -2.96 -22.72
N ASN A 555 -14.64 -3.94 -22.61
CA ASN A 555 -14.48 -4.76 -21.42
C ASN A 555 -13.09 -4.52 -20.82
N VAL A 556 -13.03 -4.28 -19.50
CA VAL A 556 -11.81 -4.06 -18.75
C VAL A 556 -11.70 -5.08 -17.64
N VAL A 557 -10.56 -5.73 -17.54
CA VAL A 557 -10.18 -6.53 -16.37
C VAL A 557 -9.17 -5.73 -15.57
N LEU A 558 -9.53 -5.38 -14.34
CA LEU A 558 -8.70 -4.62 -13.39
C LEU A 558 -8.25 -5.54 -12.26
N TYR A 559 -6.98 -5.79 -12.19
CA TYR A 559 -6.36 -6.51 -11.07
C TYR A 559 -5.94 -5.54 -9.98
N SER A 560 -6.10 -5.94 -8.73
CA SER A 560 -5.66 -5.13 -7.58
C SER A 560 -4.16 -4.91 -7.53
N THR A 561 -3.37 -5.72 -8.24
CA THR A 561 -1.90 -5.58 -8.33
C THR A 561 -1.37 -6.10 -9.67
N GLN A 562 -0.12 -5.71 -10.02
CA GLN A 562 0.56 -6.15 -11.24
C GLN A 562 0.89 -7.65 -11.21
N PRO A 563 1.09 -8.30 -12.39
CA PRO A 563 1.59 -9.66 -12.48
C PRO A 563 2.86 -9.89 -11.65
N GLY A 564 2.92 -10.99 -10.89
CA GLY A 564 4.07 -11.30 -10.04
C GLY A 564 4.20 -10.48 -8.75
N LYS A 565 3.20 -9.66 -8.41
CA LYS A 565 3.17 -8.87 -7.16
C LYS A 565 2.02 -9.33 -6.25
N THR A 566 2.20 -9.24 -4.94
CA THR A 566 1.17 -9.53 -3.93
C THR A 566 0.23 -8.34 -3.70
N ALA A 567 -1.05 -8.59 -3.55
CA ALA A 567 -2.00 -7.62 -3.01
C ALA A 567 -1.82 -7.53 -1.49
N GLN A 568 -1.96 -6.33 -0.94
CA GLN A 568 -1.91 -6.11 0.50
C GLN A 568 -3.31 -6.27 1.09
N ASP A 569 -3.43 -7.02 2.19
CA ASP A 569 -4.70 -7.19 2.91
C ASP A 569 -5.15 -5.93 3.67
N GLY A 570 -4.25 -4.94 3.82
CA GLY A 570 -4.54 -3.71 4.56
C GLY A 570 -4.51 -3.88 6.08
N ASP A 571 -5.02 -2.87 6.77
CA ASP A 571 -5.02 -2.71 8.23
C ASP A 571 -6.17 -3.43 8.96
N GLY A 572 -6.71 -4.47 8.40
CA GLY A 572 -7.79 -5.28 8.98
C GLY A 572 -9.22 -4.78 8.70
N LEU A 573 -9.42 -3.61 8.13
CA LEU A 573 -10.75 -3.06 7.80
C LEU A 573 -11.13 -3.22 6.33
N SER A 574 -10.19 -3.07 5.41
CA SER A 574 -10.32 -3.33 3.96
C SER A 574 -8.96 -3.25 3.29
N SER A 575 -8.82 -3.91 2.14
CA SER A 575 -7.62 -3.83 1.33
C SER A 575 -7.37 -2.37 0.85
N PRO A 576 -6.11 -1.97 0.65
CA PRO A 576 -5.77 -0.67 0.06
C PRO A 576 -6.44 -0.46 -1.31
N PHE A 577 -6.65 -1.54 -2.06
CA PHE A 577 -7.33 -1.51 -3.33
C PHE A 577 -8.81 -1.14 -3.17
N VAL A 578 -9.56 -1.84 -2.34
CA VAL A 578 -10.99 -1.58 -2.12
C VAL A 578 -11.22 -0.18 -1.57
N ARG A 579 -10.40 0.25 -0.62
CA ARG A 579 -10.45 1.62 -0.09
C ARG A 579 -10.26 2.66 -1.18
N SER A 580 -9.26 2.49 -2.04
CA SER A 580 -8.97 3.42 -3.14
C SER A 580 -10.03 3.41 -4.22
N PHE A 581 -10.54 2.23 -4.57
CA PHE A 581 -11.62 2.07 -5.54
C PHE A 581 -12.88 2.80 -5.09
N LEU A 582 -13.31 2.61 -3.84
CA LEU A 582 -14.48 3.29 -3.29
C LEU A 582 -14.32 4.81 -3.24
N GLU A 583 -13.15 5.31 -2.88
CA GLU A 583 -12.85 6.76 -2.95
C GLU A 583 -12.94 7.30 -4.37
N THR A 584 -12.54 6.51 -5.36
CA THR A 584 -12.61 6.90 -6.78
C THR A 584 -14.06 6.97 -7.29
N LEU A 585 -14.94 6.13 -6.77
CA LEU A 585 -16.37 6.18 -7.10
C LEU A 585 -17.09 7.44 -6.59
N SER A 586 -16.40 8.33 -5.90
CA SER A 586 -16.97 9.52 -5.25
C SER A 586 -17.54 10.60 -6.17
N ALA A 587 -17.31 10.52 -7.48
CA ALA A 587 -17.86 11.49 -8.43
C ALA A 587 -18.84 10.80 -9.39
N PRO A 588 -20.14 11.14 -9.30
CA PRO A 588 -21.15 10.64 -10.23
C PRO A 588 -20.81 10.96 -11.70
N GLY A 589 -21.14 10.06 -12.60
CA GLY A 589 -20.97 10.28 -14.03
C GLY A 589 -19.55 10.17 -14.56
N ARG A 590 -18.59 9.71 -13.76
CA ARG A 590 -17.21 9.49 -14.24
C ARG A 590 -17.12 8.35 -15.25
N PRO A 591 -16.39 8.55 -16.36
CA PRO A 591 -16.11 7.51 -17.32
C PRO A 591 -15.31 6.36 -16.68
N LEU A 592 -15.55 5.13 -17.15
CA LEU A 592 -14.91 3.93 -16.64
C LEU A 592 -13.37 4.01 -16.70
N ASP A 593 -12.82 4.55 -17.80
CA ASP A 593 -11.38 4.74 -17.95
C ASP A 593 -10.78 5.67 -16.89
N ALA A 594 -11.51 6.73 -16.51
CA ALA A 594 -11.09 7.64 -15.44
C ALA A 594 -11.12 6.95 -14.07
N VAL A 595 -12.15 6.13 -13.80
CA VAL A 595 -12.24 5.33 -12.57
C VAL A 595 -11.04 4.39 -12.46
N VAL A 596 -10.70 3.66 -13.53
CA VAL A 596 -9.56 2.72 -13.55
C VAL A 596 -8.24 3.45 -13.30
N ARG A 597 -7.98 4.55 -14.03
CA ARG A 597 -6.73 5.32 -13.86
C ARG A 597 -6.60 5.88 -12.44
N GLU A 598 -7.64 6.51 -11.93
CA GLU A 598 -7.59 7.12 -10.60
C GLU A 598 -7.46 6.08 -9.49
N THR A 599 -8.13 4.93 -9.61
CA THR A 599 -7.95 3.82 -8.67
C THR A 599 -6.49 3.36 -8.67
N THR A 600 -5.90 3.15 -9.85
CA THR A 600 -4.49 2.74 -9.99
C THR A 600 -3.56 3.75 -9.31
N THR A 601 -3.73 5.04 -9.58
CA THR A 601 -2.93 6.09 -8.97
C THR A 601 -3.08 6.10 -7.44
N ARG A 602 -4.31 6.04 -6.93
CA ARG A 602 -4.58 6.07 -5.48
C ARG A 602 -4.02 4.86 -4.74
N VAL A 603 -4.14 3.66 -5.31
CA VAL A 603 -3.55 2.45 -4.72
C VAL A 603 -2.04 2.56 -4.70
N SER A 604 -1.43 2.92 -5.83
CA SER A 604 0.01 3.13 -5.92
C SER A 604 0.49 4.16 -4.91
N ASP A 605 -0.21 5.29 -4.79
CA ASP A 605 0.11 6.35 -3.84
C ASP A 605 -0.01 5.89 -2.38
N LYS A 606 -1.09 5.19 -2.03
CA LYS A 606 -1.33 4.70 -0.66
C LYS A 606 -0.39 3.58 -0.24
N THR A 607 0.05 2.79 -1.21
CA THR A 607 0.96 1.66 -0.96
C THR A 607 2.40 1.97 -1.32
N GLU A 608 2.69 3.24 -1.65
CA GLU A 608 4.04 3.69 -1.98
C GLU A 608 4.67 2.94 -3.16
N GLY A 609 3.83 2.59 -4.14
CA GLY A 609 4.25 1.78 -5.28
C GLY A 609 4.43 0.29 -4.97
N ARG A 610 4.21 -0.14 -3.73
CA ARG A 610 4.28 -1.57 -3.36
C ARG A 610 3.17 -2.38 -4.01
N GLN A 611 2.00 -1.77 -4.20
CA GLN A 611 0.88 -2.34 -4.93
C GLN A 611 0.45 -1.38 -6.04
N VAL A 612 0.56 -1.83 -7.28
CA VAL A 612 0.14 -1.06 -8.45
C VAL A 612 -0.90 -1.89 -9.20
N PRO A 613 -2.16 -1.47 -9.26
CA PRO A 613 -3.17 -2.16 -10.04
C PRO A 613 -2.81 -2.22 -11.52
N ALA A 614 -3.22 -3.28 -12.20
CA ALA A 614 -3.02 -3.47 -13.63
C ALA A 614 -4.35 -3.65 -14.34
N ALA A 615 -4.57 -2.91 -15.42
CA ALA A 615 -5.78 -2.98 -16.22
C ALA A 615 -5.48 -3.50 -17.63
N TYR A 616 -6.33 -4.38 -18.12
CA TYR A 616 -6.25 -4.97 -19.45
C TYR A 616 -7.58 -4.78 -20.17
N GLY A 617 -7.54 -4.42 -21.45
CA GLY A 617 -8.71 -4.16 -22.28
C GLY A 617 -8.90 -2.69 -22.61
N THR A 618 -10.00 -2.38 -23.31
CA THR A 618 -10.35 -1.02 -23.68
C THR A 618 -11.50 -0.53 -22.82
N ALA A 619 -11.24 0.53 -22.05
CA ALA A 619 -12.27 1.17 -21.25
C ALA A 619 -13.24 1.95 -22.14
N SER A 620 -14.52 1.78 -21.87
CA SER A 620 -15.59 2.57 -22.45
C SER A 620 -15.59 3.98 -21.85
N THR A 621 -16.00 4.98 -22.63
CA THR A 621 -16.27 6.34 -22.14
C THR A 621 -17.56 6.45 -21.33
N ILE A 622 -18.23 5.33 -21.10
CA ILE A 622 -19.49 5.25 -20.35
C ILE A 622 -19.21 5.46 -18.86
N ALA A 623 -20.09 6.24 -18.23
CA ALA A 623 -20.06 6.43 -16.80
C ALA A 623 -20.39 5.11 -16.07
N LEU A 624 -19.48 4.66 -15.21
CA LEU A 624 -19.71 3.49 -14.34
C LEU A 624 -20.87 3.76 -13.36
N LEU A 625 -20.95 4.97 -12.84
CA LEU A 625 -22.02 5.42 -11.94
C LEU A 625 -23.02 6.31 -12.67
N PRO A 626 -24.31 6.28 -12.24
CA PRO A 626 -25.28 7.23 -12.75
C PRO A 626 -24.83 8.68 -12.48
N PRO A 627 -25.23 9.63 -13.34
CA PRO A 627 -25.00 11.05 -13.07
C PRO A 627 -25.76 11.47 -11.81
N ALA A 628 -25.29 12.53 -11.15
CA ALA A 628 -26.01 13.09 -10.02
C ALA A 628 -27.43 13.48 -10.47
N PRO A 629 -28.44 13.26 -9.64
CA PRO A 629 -29.79 13.74 -9.94
C PRO A 629 -29.75 15.25 -10.18
N LYS A 630 -30.34 15.71 -11.26
CA LYS A 630 -30.52 17.16 -11.51
C LYS A 630 -31.30 17.73 -10.33
N ARG A 631 -30.72 18.72 -9.64
CA ARG A 631 -31.40 19.46 -8.57
C ARG A 631 -32.57 20.22 -9.11
#